data_61dfb245ff8ac126e9df584f6010c5b2
#
_entry.id   61dfb245ff8ac126e9df584f6010c5b2
#
_cell.length_a   1.000
_cell.length_b   1.000
_cell.length_c   1.000
_cell.angle_alpha   90.00
_cell.angle_beta   90.00
_cell.angle_gamma   90.00
#
_symmetry.space_group_name_H-M   'P 1'
#
loop_
_entity.id
_entity.type
_entity.pdbx_description
1 polymer ?
#
loop_
_entity_poly.entity_id
_entity_poly.type
_entity_poly.pdbx_seq_one_letter_code
_entity_poly.pdbx_strand_id
1 'polypeptide(L)'
;ARHDRNWQLAYSLIPKCKLYEGMEEVLAIIRNNNINTCIVSTSPRTYVDKVVDYFNLPIQHIVAYHDANPVKPHPAPMLKALELLECKAAEAISFGDRVIDIQASNAANIESVACFWGTKEKSELIHSDYSHAIVSPKEILTLIR
;
A
#
# COMPACT_ATOMS: atom_id res chain seq x y z
N ALA A 1 -22.11 -8.22 12.98
CA ALA A 1 -21.67 -8.88 14.21
C ALA A 1 -20.44 -9.76 13.96
N ARG A 2 -20.50 -10.70 13.01
CA ARG A 2 -19.36 -11.60 12.72
C ARG A 2 -18.19 -10.84 12.10
N HIS A 3 -18.49 -9.93 11.21
CA HIS A 3 -17.47 -9.07 10.57
C HIS A 3 -16.78 -8.16 11.60
N ASP A 4 -17.57 -7.55 12.48
CA ASP A 4 -17.05 -6.64 13.51
C ASP A 4 -16.12 -7.36 14.48
N ARG A 5 -16.45 -8.61 14.85
CA ARG A 5 -15.60 -9.40 15.75
C ARG A 5 -14.26 -9.75 15.12
N ASN A 6 -14.24 -10.03 13.82
CA ASN A 6 -12.99 -10.32 13.11
C ASN A 6 -12.07 -9.09 13.09
N TRP A 7 -12.64 -7.90 12.91
CA TRP A 7 -11.86 -6.66 12.92
C TRP A 7 -11.39 -6.29 14.32
N GLN A 8 -12.20 -6.56 15.36
CA GLN A 8 -11.77 -6.34 16.74
C GLN A 8 -10.56 -7.22 17.10
N LEU A 9 -10.55 -8.47 16.65
CA LEU A 9 -9.39 -9.34 16.81
C LEU A 9 -8.17 -8.76 16.08
N ALA A 10 -8.34 -8.31 14.85
CA ALA A 10 -7.25 -7.68 14.09
C ALA A 10 -6.68 -6.47 14.82
N TYR A 11 -7.54 -5.60 15.38
CA TYR A 11 -7.10 -4.45 16.17
C TYR A 11 -6.26 -4.87 17.38
N SER A 12 -6.68 -5.92 18.08
CA SER A 12 -5.97 -6.41 19.28
C SER A 12 -4.59 -6.97 18.95
N LEU A 13 -4.36 -7.39 17.71
CA LEU A 13 -3.08 -7.97 17.26
C LEU A 13 -2.09 -6.92 16.75
N ILE A 14 -2.52 -5.68 16.49
CA ILE A 14 -1.63 -4.62 15.98
C ILE A 14 -0.36 -4.47 16.84
N PRO A 15 -0.44 -4.41 18.19
CA PRO A 15 0.77 -4.27 19.02
C PRO A 15 1.73 -5.45 18.91
N LYS A 16 1.30 -6.58 18.36
CA LYS A 16 2.15 -7.76 18.15
C LYS A 16 2.78 -7.78 16.76
N CYS A 17 2.39 -6.87 15.89
CA CYS A 17 2.95 -6.75 14.55
C CYS A 17 4.27 -5.99 14.59
N LYS A 18 5.12 -6.28 13.61
CA LYS A 18 6.39 -5.58 13.42
C LYS A 18 6.51 -5.17 11.97
N LEU A 19 7.22 -4.09 11.73
CA LEU A 19 7.61 -3.71 10.38
C LEU A 19 8.63 -4.73 9.84
N TYR A 20 8.54 -5.00 8.55
CA TYR A 20 9.55 -5.85 7.89
C TYR A 20 10.93 -5.20 7.96
N GLU A 21 11.96 -6.05 8.05
CA GLU A 21 13.35 -5.59 8.11
C GLU A 21 13.67 -4.63 6.96
N GLY A 22 14.27 -3.49 7.31
CA GLY A 22 14.60 -2.44 6.35
C GLY A 22 13.51 -1.41 6.13
N MET A 23 12.27 -1.69 6.54
CA MET A 23 11.16 -0.76 6.34
C MET A 23 11.31 0.53 7.16
N GLU A 24 11.84 0.44 8.37
CA GLU A 24 12.07 1.64 9.21
C GLU A 24 12.99 2.64 8.52
N GLU A 25 14.05 2.14 7.87
CA GLU A 25 14.98 2.98 7.10
C GLU A 25 14.29 3.65 5.92
N VAL A 26 13.47 2.89 5.18
CA VAL A 26 12.70 3.41 4.04
C VAL A 26 11.75 4.52 4.51
N LEU A 27 11.02 4.27 5.59
CA LEU A 27 10.07 5.24 6.13
C LEU A 27 10.77 6.51 6.63
N ALA A 28 11.96 6.37 7.24
CA ALA A 28 12.75 7.52 7.68
C ALA A 28 13.17 8.39 6.49
N ILE A 29 13.56 7.79 5.38
CA ILE A 29 13.94 8.52 4.16
C ILE A 29 12.72 9.22 3.54
N ILE A 30 11.58 8.54 3.51
CA ILE A 30 10.32 9.13 3.04
C ILE A 30 9.98 10.38 3.88
N ARG A 31 10.07 10.25 5.21
CA ARG A 31 9.80 11.35 6.14
C ARG A 31 10.76 12.52 5.93
N ASN A 32 12.05 12.23 5.90
CA ASN A 32 13.10 13.26 5.84
C ASN A 32 13.12 14.01 4.50
N ASN A 33 12.63 13.39 3.44
CA ASN A 33 12.58 14.00 2.10
C ASN A 33 11.19 14.52 1.74
N ASN A 34 10.24 14.47 2.67
CA ASN A 34 8.86 14.95 2.45
C ASN A 34 8.21 14.34 1.19
N ILE A 35 8.45 13.04 0.97
CA ILE A 35 7.86 12.35 -0.17
C ILE A 35 6.36 12.16 0.10
N ASN A 36 5.54 12.56 -0.86
CA ASN A 36 4.09 12.44 -0.75
C ASN A 36 3.67 10.98 -0.82
N THR A 37 2.80 10.56 0.10
CA THR A 37 2.43 9.16 0.27
C THR A 37 0.92 8.98 0.46
N CYS A 38 0.40 7.87 -0.06
CA CYS A 38 -0.98 7.47 0.14
C CYS A 38 -1.04 5.95 0.33
N ILE A 39 -1.75 5.50 1.36
CA ILE A 39 -2.09 4.09 1.52
C ILE A 39 -3.40 3.83 0.79
N VAL A 40 -3.41 2.80 -0.06
CA VAL A 40 -4.63 2.34 -0.75
C VAL A 40 -4.90 0.92 -0.27
N SER A 41 -5.95 0.73 0.53
CA SER A 41 -6.23 -0.52 1.21
C SER A 41 -7.68 -0.95 1.03
N THR A 42 -7.91 -2.26 1.01
CA THR A 42 -9.25 -2.84 1.08
C THR A 42 -9.73 -3.03 2.52
N SER A 43 -8.93 -2.63 3.50
CA SER A 43 -9.28 -2.64 4.91
C SER A 43 -10.14 -1.43 5.29
N PRO A 44 -10.94 -1.51 6.37
CA PRO A 44 -11.67 -0.35 6.88
C PRO A 44 -10.71 0.76 7.32
N ARG A 45 -11.16 2.01 7.18
CA ARG A 45 -10.36 3.18 7.57
C ARG A 45 -9.91 3.12 9.02
N THR A 46 -10.78 2.66 9.93
CA THR A 46 -10.42 2.57 11.35
C THR A 46 -9.22 1.65 11.59
N TYR A 47 -9.13 0.55 10.86
CA TYR A 47 -7.96 -0.35 10.95
C TYR A 47 -6.70 0.33 10.40
N VAL A 48 -6.79 0.94 9.23
CA VAL A 48 -5.65 1.62 8.61
C VAL A 48 -5.15 2.75 9.51
N ASP A 49 -6.06 3.56 10.06
CA ASP A 49 -5.71 4.65 10.99
C ASP A 49 -4.95 4.10 12.21
N LYS A 50 -5.42 3.00 12.79
CA LYS A 50 -4.78 2.40 13.96
C LYS A 50 -3.35 1.91 13.65
N VAL A 51 -3.14 1.33 12.47
CA VAL A 51 -1.81 0.88 12.04
C VAL A 51 -0.88 2.08 11.82
N VAL A 52 -1.38 3.11 11.12
CA VAL A 52 -0.59 4.33 10.85
C VAL A 52 -0.18 4.99 12.18
N ASP A 53 -1.11 5.10 13.13
CA ASP A 53 -0.85 5.72 14.43
C ASP A 53 0.13 4.88 15.26
N TYR A 54 -0.09 3.57 15.31
CA TYR A 54 0.76 2.69 16.13
C TYR A 54 2.23 2.72 15.69
N PHE A 55 2.47 2.67 14.38
CA PHE A 55 3.83 2.68 13.84
C PHE A 55 4.34 4.10 13.51
N ASN A 56 3.52 5.12 13.74
CA ASN A 56 3.85 6.50 13.40
C ASN A 56 4.34 6.63 11.96
N LEU A 57 3.55 6.09 11.02
CA LEU A 57 3.92 6.06 9.61
C LEU A 57 3.82 7.45 8.97
N PRO A 58 4.76 7.85 8.10
CA PRO A 58 4.75 9.15 7.42
C PRO A 58 3.77 9.16 6.24
N ILE A 59 2.51 8.86 6.51
CA ILE A 59 1.46 8.74 5.49
C ILE A 59 0.57 9.98 5.55
N GLN A 60 0.35 10.61 4.41
CA GLN A 60 -0.43 11.85 4.30
C GLN A 60 -1.88 11.59 3.92
N HIS A 61 -2.14 10.54 3.13
CA HIS A 61 -3.47 10.25 2.62
C HIS A 61 -3.78 8.77 2.72
N ILE A 62 -5.06 8.45 2.87
CA ILE A 62 -5.55 7.09 2.97
C ILE A 62 -6.78 6.94 2.07
N VAL A 63 -6.77 5.89 1.23
CA VAL A 63 -7.94 5.42 0.51
C VAL A 63 -8.26 4.05 1.08
N ALA A 64 -9.27 3.99 1.94
CA ALA A 64 -9.71 2.77 2.60
C ALA A 64 -10.88 2.13 1.84
N TYR A 65 -11.42 1.02 2.36
CA TYR A 65 -12.43 0.22 1.68
C TYR A 65 -13.63 1.02 1.15
N HIS A 66 -14.15 1.98 1.93
CA HIS A 66 -15.35 2.74 1.57
C HIS A 66 -15.05 4.05 0.82
N ASP A 67 -13.78 4.38 0.60
CA ASP A 67 -13.41 5.67 0.02
C ASP A 67 -13.44 5.72 -1.50
N ALA A 68 -13.50 4.57 -2.14
CA ALA A 68 -13.60 4.46 -3.60
C ALA A 68 -14.38 3.20 -3.97
N ASN A 69 -15.09 3.25 -5.08
CA ASN A 69 -15.93 2.16 -5.56
C ASN A 69 -15.90 2.14 -7.10
N PRO A 70 -15.69 1.00 -7.74
CA PRO A 70 -15.41 -0.32 -7.16
C PRO A 70 -14.02 -0.39 -6.47
N VAL A 71 -13.83 -1.41 -5.65
CA VAL A 71 -12.53 -1.67 -5.00
C VAL A 71 -11.54 -2.29 -5.99
N LYS A 72 -10.26 -2.41 -5.57
CA LYS A 72 -9.26 -3.13 -6.37
C LYS A 72 -9.77 -4.53 -6.71
N PRO A 73 -9.54 -5.06 -7.91
CA PRO A 73 -8.57 -4.61 -8.93
C PRO A 73 -9.02 -3.46 -9.85
N HIS A 74 -10.20 -2.88 -9.63
CA HIS A 74 -10.63 -1.72 -10.39
C HIS A 74 -9.72 -0.53 -10.10
N PRO A 75 -9.45 0.36 -11.09
CA PRO A 75 -8.54 1.49 -10.87
C PRO A 75 -9.10 2.61 -9.99
N ALA A 76 -10.39 2.60 -9.64
CA ALA A 76 -11.01 3.68 -8.88
C ALA A 76 -10.25 4.08 -7.61
N PRO A 77 -9.79 3.13 -6.74
CA PRO A 77 -9.02 3.51 -5.56
C PRO A 77 -7.69 4.19 -5.90
N MET A 78 -7.02 3.75 -6.97
CA MET A 78 -5.75 4.34 -7.39
C MET A 78 -5.94 5.73 -7.98
N LEU A 79 -7.02 5.94 -8.73
CA LEU A 79 -7.37 7.26 -9.26
C LEU A 79 -7.71 8.22 -8.13
N LYS A 80 -8.38 7.74 -7.09
CA LYS A 80 -8.65 8.54 -5.89
C LYS A 80 -7.35 8.95 -5.17
N ALA A 81 -6.40 8.03 -5.08
CA ALA A 81 -5.09 8.32 -4.51
C ALA A 81 -4.36 9.42 -5.28
N LEU A 82 -4.37 9.36 -6.62
CA LEU A 82 -3.76 10.40 -7.45
C LEU A 82 -4.41 11.75 -7.22
N GLU A 83 -5.74 11.78 -7.09
CA GLU A 83 -6.48 13.01 -6.78
C GLU A 83 -6.02 13.61 -5.45
N LEU A 84 -5.94 12.78 -4.39
CA LEU A 84 -5.51 13.22 -3.07
C LEU A 84 -4.05 13.70 -3.07
N LEU A 85 -3.19 13.02 -3.82
CA LEU A 85 -1.77 13.38 -3.95
C LEU A 85 -1.55 14.57 -4.89
N GLU A 86 -2.59 14.98 -5.61
CA GLU A 86 -2.51 16.07 -6.59
C GLU A 86 -1.40 15.84 -7.61
N CYS A 87 -1.29 14.60 -8.11
CA CYS A 87 -0.28 14.24 -9.09
C CYS A 87 -0.87 13.45 -10.26
N LYS A 88 -0.10 13.35 -11.34
CA LYS A 88 -0.45 12.56 -12.51
C LYS A 88 0.03 11.12 -12.32
N ALA A 89 -0.60 10.18 -13.04
CA ALA A 89 -0.21 8.77 -12.99
C ALA A 89 1.29 8.57 -13.30
N ALA A 90 1.82 9.31 -14.27
CA ALA A 90 3.24 9.23 -14.66
C ALA A 90 4.20 9.69 -13.57
N GLU A 91 3.71 10.44 -12.57
CA GLU A 91 4.51 10.96 -11.46
C GLU A 91 4.45 10.08 -10.21
N ALA A 92 3.65 9.00 -10.26
CA ALA A 92 3.42 8.13 -9.12
C ALA A 92 4.01 6.74 -9.34
N ILE A 93 4.34 6.07 -8.25
CA ILE A 93 4.76 4.68 -8.24
C ILE A 93 3.98 3.97 -7.13
N SER A 94 3.52 2.76 -7.40
CA SER A 94 2.69 1.98 -6.49
C SER A 94 3.39 0.70 -6.07
N PHE A 95 3.35 0.39 -4.78
CA PHE A 95 3.94 -0.83 -4.21
C PHE A 95 2.83 -1.71 -3.66
N GLY A 96 2.81 -2.97 -4.04
CA GLY A 96 1.80 -3.90 -3.56
C GLY A 96 2.28 -5.34 -3.56
N ASP A 97 1.64 -6.17 -2.74
CA ASP A 97 2.00 -7.59 -2.59
C ASP A 97 0.90 -8.54 -3.09
N ARG A 98 -0.16 -8.00 -3.66
CA ARG A 98 -1.28 -8.78 -4.20
C ARG A 98 -1.46 -8.50 -5.68
N VAL A 99 -1.98 -9.50 -6.40
CA VAL A 99 -2.29 -9.36 -7.83
C VAL A 99 -3.24 -8.20 -8.08
N ILE A 100 -4.24 -8.02 -7.21
CA ILE A 100 -5.21 -6.91 -7.37
C ILE A 100 -4.56 -5.53 -7.26
N ASP A 101 -3.46 -5.42 -6.51
CA ASP A 101 -2.70 -4.17 -6.40
C ASP A 101 -2.05 -3.82 -7.74
N ILE A 102 -1.43 -4.83 -8.37
CA ILE A 102 -0.78 -4.66 -9.68
C ILE A 102 -1.81 -4.32 -10.75
N GLN A 103 -2.93 -5.06 -10.77
CA GLN A 103 -4.00 -4.84 -11.74
C GLN A 103 -4.60 -3.44 -11.64
N ALA A 104 -4.89 -2.98 -10.42
CA ALA A 104 -5.46 -1.66 -10.19
C ALA A 104 -4.49 -0.55 -10.60
N SER A 105 -3.22 -0.70 -10.26
CA SER A 105 -2.17 0.27 -10.64
C SER A 105 -2.00 0.36 -12.14
N ASN A 106 -1.91 -0.80 -12.82
CA ASN A 106 -1.78 -0.84 -14.28
C ASN A 106 -3.00 -0.21 -14.97
N ALA A 107 -4.21 -0.50 -14.47
CA ALA A 107 -5.43 0.08 -15.01
C ALA A 107 -5.51 1.60 -14.85
N ALA A 108 -4.82 2.14 -13.84
CA ALA A 108 -4.72 3.59 -13.60
C ALA A 108 -3.50 4.21 -14.29
N ASN A 109 -2.73 3.43 -15.05
CA ASN A 109 -1.49 3.82 -15.71
C ASN A 109 -0.39 4.29 -14.74
N ILE A 110 -0.39 3.72 -13.53
CA ILE A 110 0.63 3.97 -12.51
C ILE A 110 1.66 2.85 -12.60
N GLU A 111 2.93 3.21 -12.52
CA GLU A 111 4.03 2.26 -12.46
C GLU A 111 3.84 1.35 -11.25
N SER A 112 3.79 0.02 -11.47
CA SER A 112 3.47 -0.96 -10.44
C SER A 112 4.69 -1.76 -10.02
N VAL A 113 4.87 -1.91 -8.70
CA VAL A 113 5.98 -2.66 -8.12
C VAL A 113 5.43 -3.81 -7.29
N ALA A 114 5.80 -5.03 -7.67
CA ALA A 114 5.43 -6.23 -6.92
C ALA A 114 6.44 -6.46 -5.79
N CYS A 115 5.93 -6.55 -4.56
CA CYS A 115 6.72 -6.72 -3.34
C CYS A 115 6.58 -8.15 -2.85
N PHE A 116 7.69 -8.89 -2.78
CA PHE A 116 7.67 -10.33 -2.53
C PHE A 116 8.00 -10.75 -1.10
N TRP A 117 8.34 -9.82 -0.20
CA TRP A 117 8.79 -10.18 1.14
C TRP A 117 7.70 -10.62 2.13
N GLY A 118 6.44 -10.42 1.83
CA GLY A 118 5.35 -10.80 2.73
C GLY A 118 4.12 -11.33 2.04
N THR A 119 4.20 -11.55 0.74
CA THR A 119 3.02 -11.95 -0.04
C THR A 119 2.61 -13.39 0.24
N LYS A 120 1.30 -13.61 0.30
CA LYS A 120 0.69 -14.94 0.33
C LYS A 120 0.29 -15.41 -1.07
N GLU A 121 0.54 -14.61 -2.09
CA GLU A 121 0.16 -14.87 -3.49
C GLU A 121 1.38 -14.94 -4.39
N LYS A 122 2.50 -15.49 -3.90
CA LYS A 122 3.78 -15.46 -4.61
C LYS A 122 3.68 -16.05 -6.02
N SER A 123 3.04 -17.20 -6.17
CA SER A 123 2.93 -17.87 -7.47
C SER A 123 2.08 -17.09 -8.47
N GLU A 124 1.05 -16.42 -8.00
CA GLU A 124 0.17 -15.58 -8.83
C GLU A 124 0.85 -14.23 -9.13
N LEU A 125 1.48 -13.65 -8.12
CA LEU A 125 2.11 -12.34 -8.24
C LEU A 125 3.27 -12.36 -9.25
N ILE A 126 4.04 -13.44 -9.27
CA ILE A 126 5.19 -13.58 -10.19
C ILE A 126 4.76 -13.56 -11.67
N HIS A 127 3.51 -13.96 -11.95
CA HIS A 127 2.94 -13.96 -13.30
C HIS A 127 2.11 -12.72 -13.62
N SER A 128 2.01 -11.76 -12.68
CA SER A 128 1.30 -10.52 -12.91
C SER A 128 2.12 -9.55 -13.78
N ASP A 129 1.45 -8.55 -14.37
CA ASP A 129 2.09 -7.60 -15.29
C ASP A 129 2.70 -6.40 -14.55
N TYR A 130 3.52 -6.65 -13.53
CA TYR A 130 4.19 -5.59 -12.80
C TYR A 130 5.26 -4.87 -13.63
N SER A 131 5.51 -3.62 -13.31
CA SER A 131 6.60 -2.83 -13.93
C SER A 131 7.96 -3.24 -13.35
N HIS A 132 8.00 -3.48 -12.03
CA HIS A 132 9.21 -3.89 -11.31
C HIS A 132 8.86 -4.93 -10.25
N ALA A 133 9.83 -5.75 -9.89
CA ALA A 133 9.71 -6.72 -8.80
C ALA A 133 10.86 -6.49 -7.81
N ILE A 134 10.54 -6.45 -6.52
CA ILE A 134 11.53 -6.28 -5.46
C ILE A 134 11.32 -7.33 -4.37
N VAL A 135 12.40 -7.76 -3.74
CA VAL A 135 12.38 -8.85 -2.76
C VAL A 135 12.67 -8.38 -1.33
N SER A 136 13.10 -7.13 -1.15
CA SER A 136 13.34 -6.56 0.18
C SER A 136 12.88 -5.10 0.24
N PRO A 137 12.45 -4.62 1.42
CA PRO A 137 12.01 -3.23 1.58
C PRO A 137 13.04 -2.19 1.16
N LYS A 138 14.33 -2.44 1.37
CA LYS A 138 15.39 -1.49 1.01
C LYS A 138 15.45 -1.20 -0.48
N GLU A 139 15.02 -2.12 -1.31
CA GLU A 139 14.99 -1.90 -2.76
C GLU A 139 14.01 -0.80 -3.16
N ILE A 140 13.05 -0.45 -2.29
CA ILE A 140 12.16 0.69 -2.51
C ILE A 140 12.98 1.97 -2.75
N LEU A 141 14.10 2.12 -2.03
CA LEU A 141 14.96 3.30 -2.13
C LEU A 141 15.57 3.48 -3.51
N THR A 142 15.69 2.44 -4.30
CA THR A 142 16.20 2.52 -5.66
C THR A 142 15.17 3.06 -6.64
N LEU A 143 13.90 3.06 -6.26
CA LEU A 143 12.76 3.41 -7.12
C LEU A 143 12.14 4.76 -6.77
N ILE A 144 12.34 5.25 -5.56
CA ILE A 144 11.85 6.55 -5.12
C ILE A 144 12.98 7.57 -5.13
N ARG A 145 12.65 8.81 -5.48
CA ARG A 145 13.66 9.87 -5.58
C ARG A 145 13.15 11.18 -5.00
#